data_16f194cf63f63d722e668dc1939fa1a4
#
_entry.id   16f194cf63f63d722e668dc1939fa1a4
#
_cell.length_a   1.000
_cell.length_b   1.000
_cell.length_c   1.000
_cell.angle_alpha   90.00
_cell.angle_beta   90.00
_cell.angle_gamma   90.00
#
_symmetry.space_group_name_H-M   'P 1'
#
loop_
_entity.id
_entity.type
_entity.pdbx_description
1 polymer ?
#
loop_
_entity_poly.entity_id
_entity_poly.type
_entity_poly.pdbx_seq_one_letter_code
_entity_poly.pdbx_strand_id
1 'polypeptide(L)'
;MGFFKSLFSSPQISEEQQQEQVSVEKKRIAFETLRDGGVRAITLKEYKLAEDYFVKAIELNSDDEEIKALLAEAYLGENKMGDALKILKPMSEKHPDNPRIWISMAQAALQLENWEEVLKFCAEYERLDSVKASVYYYEGMAFYGLKDYDSAVMRFGKAIDLSDNFVMAYYMRSKAYFLQNKIEEAEKDVNYLIENDLGEDFVCIQKGKLREVHEDYKGALSAYGKALDANPFCVEAYVGKVKMYRLVYDDAQALKICEDAVENMQDSTELLRLLAELKENTGDEEGAKECLEKADSISSSERKENESEYTQIQNRIEDDMKKSNPFGL
;
A
#
# COMPACT_ATOMS: atom_id res chain seq x y z
N MET A 1 -69.39 -40.60 11.27
CA MET A 1 -68.58 -39.54 11.86
C MET A 1 -67.19 -40.08 12.16
N GLY A 2 -66.29 -40.11 11.21
CA GLY A 2 -64.93 -40.69 11.38
C GLY A 2 -63.86 -40.33 10.33
N PHE A 3 -64.17 -39.41 9.41
CA PHE A 3 -63.23 -39.13 8.27
C PHE A 3 -62.57 -37.75 8.29
N PHE A 4 -62.76 -36.95 9.33
CA PHE A 4 -62.22 -35.60 9.39
C PHE A 4 -61.06 -35.36 10.40
N LYS A 5 -60.60 -36.43 11.08
CA LYS A 5 -59.48 -36.27 12.05
C LYS A 5 -58.05 -36.47 11.50
N SER A 6 -57.88 -36.91 10.24
CA SER A 6 -56.55 -37.20 9.69
C SER A 6 -55.99 -36.11 8.82
N LEU A 7 -56.68 -34.98 8.64
CA LEU A 7 -56.23 -33.86 7.73
C LEU A 7 -55.53 -32.70 8.43
N PHE A 8 -55.35 -32.74 9.74
CA PHE A 8 -54.70 -31.68 10.53
C PHE A 8 -53.64 -32.18 11.51
N SER A 9 -53.05 -33.33 11.30
CA SER A 9 -51.84 -33.70 12.05
C SER A 9 -50.64 -33.15 11.30
N SER A 10 -50.22 -31.93 11.64
CA SER A 10 -48.87 -31.48 11.36
C SER A 10 -47.90 -32.54 11.89
N PRO A 11 -46.90 -32.99 11.15
CA PRO A 11 -45.96 -33.98 11.67
C PRO A 11 -45.33 -33.39 12.95
N GLN A 12 -45.52 -34.11 14.08
CA GLN A 12 -44.88 -33.74 15.34
C GLN A 12 -43.37 -33.90 15.11
N ILE A 13 -42.68 -32.79 15.04
CA ILE A 13 -41.20 -32.75 14.97
C ILE A 13 -40.68 -33.32 16.29
N SER A 14 -39.77 -34.29 16.27
CA SER A 14 -39.21 -34.88 17.50
C SER A 14 -38.41 -33.80 18.29
N GLU A 15 -38.27 -34.01 19.60
CA GLU A 15 -37.49 -33.09 20.45
C GLU A 15 -36.04 -32.94 19.93
N GLU A 16 -35.44 -34.01 19.43
CA GLU A 16 -34.12 -33.98 18.81
C GLU A 16 -34.09 -33.10 17.55
N GLN A 17 -35.08 -33.20 16.68
CA GLN A 17 -35.20 -32.36 15.49
C GLN A 17 -35.44 -30.88 15.84
N GLN A 18 -36.17 -30.60 16.93
CA GLN A 18 -36.34 -29.23 17.41
C GLN A 18 -35.02 -28.65 17.97
N GLN A 19 -34.26 -29.44 18.74
CA GLN A 19 -32.95 -29.03 19.26
C GLN A 19 -31.95 -28.80 18.12
N GLU A 20 -31.95 -29.65 17.11
CA GLU A 20 -31.09 -29.48 15.91
C GLU A 20 -31.46 -28.20 15.16
N GLN A 21 -32.75 -27.94 14.91
CA GLN A 21 -33.20 -26.70 14.26
C GLN A 21 -32.80 -25.45 15.05
N VAL A 22 -32.92 -25.45 16.37
CA VAL A 22 -32.51 -24.35 17.24
C VAL A 22 -30.98 -24.15 17.17
N SER A 23 -30.21 -25.24 17.11
CA SER A 23 -28.75 -25.17 16.98
C SER A 23 -28.32 -24.58 15.64
N VAL A 24 -28.94 -25.01 14.54
CA VAL A 24 -28.68 -24.48 13.19
C VAL A 24 -29.02 -22.98 13.11
N GLU A 25 -30.17 -22.60 13.65
CA GLU A 25 -30.59 -21.18 13.65
C GLU A 25 -29.65 -20.29 14.48
N LYS A 26 -29.18 -20.77 15.64
CA LYS A 26 -28.17 -20.05 16.43
C LYS A 26 -26.87 -19.85 15.66
N LYS A 27 -26.39 -20.87 14.94
CA LYS A 27 -25.18 -20.75 14.08
C LYS A 27 -25.40 -19.74 12.96
N ARG A 28 -26.59 -19.76 12.32
CA ARG A 28 -26.94 -18.81 11.27
C ARG A 28 -26.90 -17.37 11.78
N ILE A 29 -27.57 -17.10 12.92
CA ILE A 29 -27.59 -15.76 13.53
C ILE A 29 -26.16 -15.30 13.91
N ALA A 30 -25.37 -16.21 14.50
CA ALA A 30 -23.98 -15.91 14.85
C ALA A 30 -23.14 -15.56 13.61
N PHE A 31 -23.28 -16.33 12.53
CA PHE A 31 -22.61 -16.07 11.26
C PHE A 31 -22.98 -14.71 10.66
N GLU A 32 -24.28 -14.40 10.56
CA GLU A 32 -24.77 -13.12 10.06
C GLU A 32 -24.28 -11.95 10.92
N THR A 33 -24.27 -12.10 12.24
CA THR A 33 -23.76 -11.07 13.16
C THR A 33 -22.27 -10.80 12.94
N LEU A 34 -21.46 -11.86 12.74
CA LEU A 34 -20.03 -11.74 12.46
C LEU A 34 -19.78 -11.11 11.10
N ARG A 35 -20.50 -11.54 10.05
CA ARG A 35 -20.41 -10.94 8.72
C ARG A 35 -20.72 -9.43 8.77
N ASP A 36 -21.86 -9.06 9.35
CA ASP A 36 -22.29 -7.66 9.40
C ASP A 36 -21.37 -6.79 10.27
N GLY A 37 -20.78 -7.39 11.32
CA GLY A 37 -19.73 -6.76 12.13
C GLY A 37 -18.48 -6.47 11.31
N GLY A 38 -18.01 -7.46 10.55
CA GLY A 38 -16.84 -7.33 9.68
C GLY A 38 -17.04 -6.33 8.55
N VAL A 39 -18.19 -6.32 7.90
CA VAL A 39 -18.53 -5.34 6.85
C VAL A 39 -18.53 -3.90 7.40
N ARG A 40 -19.07 -3.70 8.60
CA ARG A 40 -18.99 -2.39 9.26
C ARG A 40 -17.56 -1.99 9.57
N ALA A 41 -16.75 -2.92 10.05
CA ALA A 41 -15.34 -2.67 10.34
C ALA A 41 -14.55 -2.28 9.07
N ILE A 42 -14.78 -2.94 7.91
CA ILE A 42 -14.22 -2.50 6.62
C ILE A 42 -14.63 -1.07 6.29
N THR A 43 -15.92 -0.74 6.44
CA THR A 43 -16.45 0.61 6.15
C THR A 43 -15.76 1.69 7.00
N LEU A 44 -15.40 1.35 8.23
CA LEU A 44 -14.68 2.22 9.17
C LEU A 44 -13.15 2.15 8.99
N LYS A 45 -12.66 1.34 8.05
CA LYS A 45 -11.23 1.06 7.83
C LYS A 45 -10.53 0.40 9.03
N GLU A 46 -11.28 -0.24 9.91
CA GLU A 46 -10.79 -1.04 11.03
C GLU A 46 -10.49 -2.47 10.56
N TYR A 47 -9.52 -2.59 9.64
CA TYR A 47 -9.28 -3.84 8.89
C TYR A 47 -8.89 -5.00 9.80
N LYS A 48 -8.13 -4.76 10.86
CA LYS A 48 -7.79 -5.81 11.84
C LYS A 48 -9.02 -6.35 12.56
N LEU A 49 -9.96 -5.48 12.91
CA LEU A 49 -11.22 -5.88 13.50
C LEU A 49 -12.08 -6.66 12.49
N ALA A 50 -12.07 -6.26 11.21
CA ALA A 50 -12.74 -6.97 10.14
C ALA A 50 -12.18 -8.40 9.96
N GLU A 51 -10.85 -8.56 9.95
CA GLU A 51 -10.18 -9.86 9.93
C GLU A 51 -10.71 -10.76 11.07
N ASP A 52 -10.70 -10.25 12.32
CA ASP A 52 -11.15 -11.02 13.48
C ASP A 52 -12.61 -11.50 13.36
N TYR A 53 -13.48 -10.68 12.77
CA TYR A 53 -14.87 -11.06 12.49
C TYR A 53 -14.97 -12.11 11.39
N PHE A 54 -14.29 -11.93 10.27
CA PHE A 54 -14.40 -12.85 9.13
C PHE A 54 -13.72 -14.19 9.39
N VAL A 55 -12.60 -14.23 10.11
CA VAL A 55 -11.99 -15.50 10.53
C VAL A 55 -12.97 -16.32 11.38
N LYS A 56 -13.64 -15.71 12.37
CA LYS A 56 -14.68 -16.39 13.16
C LYS A 56 -15.90 -16.80 12.33
N ALA A 57 -16.28 -16.01 11.32
CA ALA A 57 -17.36 -16.36 10.42
C ALA A 57 -17.00 -17.60 9.55
N ILE A 58 -15.77 -17.70 9.06
CA ILE A 58 -15.25 -18.85 8.31
C ILE A 58 -15.22 -20.12 9.16
N GLU A 59 -14.96 -20.04 10.47
CA GLU A 59 -15.05 -21.20 11.39
C GLU A 59 -16.46 -21.76 11.47
N LEU A 60 -17.50 -20.93 11.28
CA LEU A 60 -18.90 -21.36 11.26
C LEU A 60 -19.34 -21.89 9.89
N ASN A 61 -18.79 -21.35 8.81
CA ASN A 61 -19.06 -21.75 7.43
C ASN A 61 -17.80 -21.58 6.57
N SER A 62 -17.01 -22.66 6.48
CA SER A 62 -15.72 -22.64 5.78
C SER A 62 -15.84 -22.48 4.27
N ASP A 63 -17.01 -22.74 3.68
CA ASP A 63 -17.20 -22.75 2.22
C ASP A 63 -17.79 -21.46 1.67
N ASP A 64 -18.09 -20.50 2.55
CA ASP A 64 -18.66 -19.22 2.17
C ASP A 64 -17.63 -18.35 1.41
N GLU A 65 -17.84 -18.22 0.11
CA GLU A 65 -16.92 -17.49 -0.76
C GLU A 65 -17.06 -15.96 -0.61
N GLU A 66 -18.23 -15.47 -0.21
CA GLU A 66 -18.42 -14.04 0.05
C GLU A 66 -17.58 -13.60 1.25
N ILE A 67 -17.59 -14.37 2.34
CA ILE A 67 -16.78 -14.08 3.52
C ILE A 67 -15.28 -14.18 3.20
N LYS A 68 -14.87 -15.15 2.36
CA LYS A 68 -13.47 -15.24 1.91
C LYS A 68 -13.05 -14.01 1.11
N ALA A 69 -13.91 -13.51 0.23
CA ALA A 69 -13.63 -12.28 -0.52
C ALA A 69 -13.51 -11.06 0.41
N LEU A 70 -14.39 -10.93 1.39
CA LEU A 70 -14.35 -9.88 2.40
C LEU A 70 -13.10 -9.98 3.30
N LEU A 71 -12.69 -11.20 3.66
CA LEU A 71 -11.43 -11.40 4.40
C LEU A 71 -10.21 -11.01 3.56
N ALA A 72 -10.21 -11.34 2.28
CA ALA A 72 -9.13 -10.90 1.38
C ALA A 72 -9.09 -9.35 1.27
N GLU A 73 -10.25 -8.68 1.25
CA GLU A 73 -10.33 -7.21 1.29
C GLU A 73 -9.77 -6.65 2.60
N ALA A 74 -10.08 -7.27 3.74
CA ALA A 74 -9.50 -6.89 5.03
C ALA A 74 -7.98 -7.04 5.04
N TYR A 75 -7.44 -8.16 4.52
CA TYR A 75 -6.00 -8.36 4.37
C TYR A 75 -5.33 -7.32 3.48
N LEU A 76 -5.95 -6.93 2.36
CA LEU A 76 -5.44 -5.84 1.51
C LEU A 76 -5.38 -4.52 2.28
N GLY A 77 -6.41 -4.23 3.09
CA GLY A 77 -6.45 -3.04 3.93
C GLY A 77 -5.42 -3.02 5.05
N GLU A 78 -5.03 -4.20 5.57
CA GLU A 78 -3.98 -4.36 6.57
C GLU A 78 -2.55 -4.47 5.99
N ASN A 79 -2.39 -4.32 4.67
CA ASN A 79 -1.12 -4.54 3.97
C ASN A 79 -0.58 -5.99 4.07
N LYS A 80 -1.47 -6.98 4.31
CA LYS A 80 -1.16 -8.42 4.34
C LYS A 80 -1.34 -9.06 2.96
N MET A 81 -0.57 -8.59 1.97
CA MET A 81 -0.76 -8.95 0.56
C MET A 81 -0.62 -10.44 0.27
N GLY A 82 0.34 -11.10 0.94
CA GLY A 82 0.55 -12.54 0.80
C GLY A 82 -0.66 -13.36 1.25
N ASP A 83 -1.33 -12.97 2.34
CA ASP A 83 -2.51 -13.67 2.85
C ASP A 83 -3.74 -13.40 1.98
N ALA A 84 -3.90 -12.18 1.47
CA ALA A 84 -4.92 -11.88 0.46
C ALA A 84 -4.75 -12.76 -0.79
N LEU A 85 -3.55 -12.89 -1.33
CA LEU A 85 -3.28 -13.73 -2.51
C LEU A 85 -3.53 -15.23 -2.26
N LYS A 86 -3.28 -15.75 -1.05
CA LYS A 86 -3.61 -17.14 -0.70
C LYS A 86 -5.12 -17.44 -0.83
N ILE A 87 -5.97 -16.44 -0.55
CA ILE A 87 -7.42 -16.56 -0.71
C ILE A 87 -7.84 -16.32 -2.17
N LEU A 88 -7.32 -15.26 -2.78
CA LEU A 88 -7.75 -14.81 -4.10
C LEU A 88 -7.33 -15.76 -5.23
N LYS A 89 -6.14 -16.39 -5.17
CA LYS A 89 -5.67 -17.32 -6.22
C LYS A 89 -6.62 -18.51 -6.41
N PRO A 90 -6.99 -19.30 -5.40
CA PRO A 90 -8.00 -20.36 -5.56
C PRO A 90 -9.37 -19.84 -6.01
N MET A 91 -9.77 -18.63 -5.58
CA MET A 91 -11.02 -18.03 -6.03
C MET A 91 -10.99 -17.66 -7.52
N SER A 92 -9.86 -17.19 -8.05
CA SER A 92 -9.72 -16.88 -9.47
C SER A 92 -9.82 -18.11 -10.37
N GLU A 93 -9.40 -19.28 -9.87
CA GLU A 93 -9.55 -20.55 -10.58
C GLU A 93 -11.01 -21.03 -10.66
N LYS A 94 -11.78 -20.77 -9.59
CA LYS A 94 -13.21 -21.13 -9.53
C LYS A 94 -14.10 -20.11 -10.27
N HIS A 95 -13.77 -18.85 -10.21
CA HIS A 95 -14.52 -17.72 -10.76
C HIS A 95 -13.64 -16.87 -11.68
N PRO A 96 -13.12 -17.45 -12.79
CA PRO A 96 -12.22 -16.74 -13.70
C PRO A 96 -12.89 -15.57 -14.42
N ASP A 97 -14.21 -15.49 -14.37
CA ASP A 97 -15.06 -14.44 -14.95
C ASP A 97 -15.38 -13.29 -13.98
N ASN A 98 -14.87 -13.33 -12.76
CA ASN A 98 -15.10 -12.27 -11.77
C ASN A 98 -13.97 -11.22 -11.81
N PRO A 99 -14.20 -10.02 -12.38
CA PRO A 99 -13.16 -9.00 -12.54
C PRO A 99 -12.67 -8.44 -11.20
N ARG A 100 -13.50 -8.48 -10.13
CA ARG A 100 -13.09 -7.99 -8.80
C ARG A 100 -11.92 -8.79 -8.23
N ILE A 101 -11.87 -10.10 -8.47
CA ILE A 101 -10.78 -10.94 -8.01
C ILE A 101 -9.46 -10.52 -8.67
N TRP A 102 -9.47 -10.33 -9.99
CA TRP A 102 -8.28 -9.98 -10.75
C TRP A 102 -7.72 -8.60 -10.36
N ILE A 103 -8.58 -7.60 -10.16
CA ILE A 103 -8.12 -6.27 -9.75
C ILE A 103 -7.56 -6.28 -8.32
N SER A 104 -8.15 -7.07 -7.41
CA SER A 104 -7.62 -7.23 -6.06
C SER A 104 -6.28 -7.96 -6.06
N MET A 105 -6.10 -8.96 -6.92
CA MET A 105 -4.80 -9.63 -7.11
C MET A 105 -3.77 -8.69 -7.71
N ALA A 106 -4.14 -7.85 -8.68
CA ALA A 106 -3.24 -6.85 -9.26
C ALA A 106 -2.79 -5.83 -8.21
N GLN A 107 -3.70 -5.37 -7.35
CA GLN A 107 -3.38 -4.47 -6.23
C GLN A 107 -2.39 -5.12 -5.25
N ALA A 108 -2.62 -6.38 -4.88
CA ALA A 108 -1.73 -7.11 -3.99
C ALA A 108 -0.33 -7.31 -4.61
N ALA A 109 -0.29 -7.70 -5.88
CA ALA A 109 0.97 -7.87 -6.62
C ALA A 109 1.74 -6.56 -6.77
N LEU A 110 1.03 -5.43 -6.97
CA LEU A 110 1.62 -4.09 -7.04
C LEU A 110 2.36 -3.72 -5.75
N GLN A 111 1.74 -3.96 -4.59
CA GLN A 111 2.35 -3.67 -3.30
C GLN A 111 3.54 -4.60 -2.98
N LEU A 112 3.55 -5.79 -3.55
CA LEU A 112 4.67 -6.73 -3.45
C LEU A 112 5.75 -6.48 -4.52
N GLU A 113 5.59 -5.44 -5.34
CA GLU A 113 6.48 -5.11 -6.45
C GLU A 113 6.69 -6.27 -7.46
N ASN A 114 5.67 -7.15 -7.56
CA ASN A 114 5.68 -8.26 -8.50
C ASN A 114 5.08 -7.83 -9.85
N TRP A 115 5.89 -7.11 -10.61
CA TRP A 115 5.46 -6.37 -11.80
C TRP A 115 4.86 -7.25 -12.89
N GLU A 116 5.40 -8.44 -13.12
CA GLU A 116 4.90 -9.39 -14.10
C GLU A 116 3.51 -9.92 -13.73
N GLU A 117 3.28 -10.22 -12.43
CA GLU A 117 1.95 -10.64 -11.96
C GLU A 117 0.94 -9.49 -12.07
N VAL A 118 1.34 -8.24 -11.80
CA VAL A 118 0.47 -7.06 -12.03
C VAL A 118 -0.03 -7.02 -13.45
N LEU A 119 0.89 -7.09 -14.44
CA LEU A 119 0.52 -7.06 -15.87
C LEU A 119 -0.38 -8.23 -16.24
N LYS A 120 -0.09 -9.43 -15.74
CA LYS A 120 -0.92 -10.62 -15.98
C LYS A 120 -2.33 -10.44 -15.43
N PHE A 121 -2.48 -9.96 -14.19
CA PHE A 121 -3.79 -9.82 -13.57
C PHE A 121 -4.60 -8.64 -14.16
N CYS A 122 -3.93 -7.58 -14.59
CA CYS A 122 -4.57 -6.49 -15.33
C CYS A 122 -5.08 -6.98 -16.69
N ALA A 123 -4.32 -7.81 -17.42
CA ALA A 123 -4.75 -8.38 -18.69
C ALA A 123 -5.99 -9.29 -18.55
N GLU A 124 -6.08 -10.09 -17.47
CA GLU A 124 -7.28 -10.88 -17.19
C GLU A 124 -8.49 -10.00 -16.84
N TYR A 125 -8.27 -8.90 -16.10
CA TYR A 125 -9.33 -7.92 -15.85
C TYR A 125 -9.83 -7.30 -17.15
N GLU A 126 -8.91 -6.82 -18.02
CA GLU A 126 -9.26 -6.18 -19.31
C GLU A 126 -10.11 -7.09 -20.22
N ARG A 127 -9.88 -8.40 -20.15
CA ARG A 127 -10.65 -9.38 -20.92
C ARG A 127 -12.12 -9.46 -20.49
N LEU A 128 -12.43 -9.08 -19.26
CA LEU A 128 -13.73 -9.34 -18.61
C LEU A 128 -14.60 -8.10 -18.50
N ASP A 129 -14.02 -6.93 -18.33
CA ASP A 129 -14.78 -5.71 -18.03
C ASP A 129 -14.24 -4.50 -18.80
N SER A 130 -15.03 -3.42 -18.81
CA SER A 130 -14.58 -2.14 -19.33
C SER A 130 -13.43 -1.60 -18.46
N VAL A 131 -12.35 -1.21 -19.14
CA VAL A 131 -11.12 -0.84 -18.45
C VAL A 131 -11.29 0.45 -17.65
N LYS A 132 -10.93 0.41 -16.37
CA LYS A 132 -10.93 1.55 -15.46
C LYS A 132 -9.59 2.27 -15.48
N ALA A 133 -9.59 3.55 -15.16
CA ALA A 133 -8.37 4.35 -15.02
C ALA A 133 -7.35 3.71 -14.07
N SER A 134 -7.82 3.07 -12.98
CA SER A 134 -6.96 2.38 -12.00
C SER A 134 -6.20 1.19 -12.59
N VAL A 135 -6.77 0.48 -13.57
CA VAL A 135 -6.09 -0.66 -14.24
C VAL A 135 -4.91 -0.15 -15.05
N TYR A 136 -5.13 0.87 -15.87
CA TYR A 136 -4.04 1.51 -16.61
C TYR A 136 -2.98 2.12 -15.70
N TYR A 137 -3.38 2.66 -14.54
CA TYR A 137 -2.43 3.13 -13.53
C TYR A 137 -1.59 1.98 -12.98
N TYR A 138 -2.18 0.82 -12.65
CA TYR A 138 -1.43 -0.35 -12.16
C TYR A 138 -0.46 -0.89 -13.22
N GLU A 139 -0.89 -0.97 -14.47
CA GLU A 139 0.02 -1.34 -15.57
C GLU A 139 1.16 -0.32 -15.75
N GLY A 140 0.83 0.98 -15.66
CA GLY A 140 1.83 2.05 -15.71
C GLY A 140 2.87 1.91 -14.59
N MET A 141 2.42 1.60 -13.37
CA MET A 141 3.30 1.33 -12.23
C MET A 141 4.19 0.10 -12.46
N ALA A 142 3.62 -0.98 -13.01
CA ALA A 142 4.39 -2.18 -13.33
C ALA A 142 5.46 -1.91 -14.38
N PHE A 143 5.13 -1.22 -15.47
CA PHE A 143 6.12 -0.82 -16.47
C PHE A 143 7.17 0.14 -15.91
N TYR A 144 6.77 1.05 -15.02
CA TYR A 144 7.71 1.93 -14.33
C TYR A 144 8.71 1.14 -13.46
N GLY A 145 8.22 0.16 -12.69
CA GLY A 145 9.06 -0.74 -11.89
C GLY A 145 10.02 -1.59 -12.75
N LEU A 146 9.55 -2.06 -13.92
CA LEU A 146 10.36 -2.76 -14.92
C LEU A 146 11.31 -1.82 -15.70
N LYS A 147 11.29 -0.50 -15.41
CA LYS A 147 12.06 0.54 -16.08
C LYS A 147 11.74 0.73 -17.59
N ASP A 148 10.60 0.22 -18.03
CA ASP A 148 10.04 0.51 -19.35
C ASP A 148 9.21 1.81 -19.25
N TYR A 149 9.93 2.92 -19.24
CA TYR A 149 9.31 4.24 -19.04
C TYR A 149 8.43 4.68 -20.22
N ASP A 150 8.68 4.18 -21.43
CA ASP A 150 7.85 4.49 -22.59
C ASP A 150 6.46 3.85 -22.44
N SER A 151 6.39 2.57 -22.08
CA SER A 151 5.13 1.89 -21.79
C SER A 151 4.44 2.49 -20.57
N ALA A 152 5.20 2.84 -19.51
CA ALA A 152 4.64 3.49 -18.32
C ALA A 152 3.94 4.81 -18.65
N VAL A 153 4.60 5.69 -19.40
CA VAL A 153 4.02 6.97 -19.87
C VAL A 153 2.73 6.77 -20.65
N MET A 154 2.74 5.78 -21.57
CA MET A 154 1.54 5.46 -22.38
C MET A 154 0.39 4.98 -21.49
N ARG A 155 0.64 4.13 -20.50
CA ARG A 155 -0.39 3.61 -19.60
C ARG A 155 -0.92 4.67 -18.63
N PHE A 156 -0.04 5.48 -18.04
CA PHE A 156 -0.47 6.63 -17.25
C PHE A 156 -1.28 7.63 -18.08
N GLY A 157 -0.89 7.86 -19.33
CA GLY A 157 -1.68 8.69 -20.27
C GLY A 157 -3.11 8.18 -20.44
N LYS A 158 -3.29 6.86 -20.68
CA LYS A 158 -4.62 6.25 -20.76
C LYS A 158 -5.43 6.37 -19.46
N ALA A 159 -4.77 6.26 -18.29
CA ALA A 159 -5.43 6.46 -17.01
C ALA A 159 -5.97 7.89 -16.88
N ILE A 160 -5.20 8.89 -17.33
CA ILE A 160 -5.57 10.30 -17.35
C ILE A 160 -6.72 10.56 -18.35
N ASP A 161 -6.67 9.95 -19.54
CA ASP A 161 -7.73 10.09 -20.54
C ASP A 161 -9.09 9.59 -20.02
N LEU A 162 -9.11 8.62 -19.10
CA LEU A 162 -10.31 8.10 -18.47
C LEU A 162 -10.72 8.87 -17.21
N SER A 163 -9.80 9.57 -16.59
CA SER A 163 -10.01 10.32 -15.35
C SER A 163 -9.02 11.49 -15.30
N ASP A 164 -9.47 12.65 -15.74
CA ASP A 164 -8.68 13.87 -15.85
C ASP A 164 -8.20 14.45 -14.52
N ASN A 165 -8.75 13.99 -13.41
CA ASN A 165 -8.34 14.35 -12.05
C ASN A 165 -7.52 13.25 -11.33
N PHE A 166 -6.94 12.30 -12.06
CA PHE A 166 -6.17 11.22 -11.48
C PHE A 166 -4.75 11.69 -11.11
N VAL A 167 -4.63 12.37 -9.96
CA VAL A 167 -3.40 12.99 -9.45
C VAL A 167 -2.17 12.08 -9.56
N MET A 168 -2.30 10.84 -9.07
CA MET A 168 -1.18 9.89 -9.06
C MET A 168 -0.72 9.48 -10.46
N ALA A 169 -1.62 9.46 -11.45
CA ALA A 169 -1.23 9.15 -12.83
C ALA A 169 -0.41 10.29 -13.45
N TYR A 170 -0.78 11.55 -13.26
CA TYR A 170 0.03 12.69 -13.66
C TYR A 170 1.39 12.69 -12.96
N TYR A 171 1.40 12.53 -11.64
CA TYR A 171 2.64 12.51 -10.86
C TYR A 171 3.59 11.41 -11.33
N MET A 172 3.12 10.18 -11.48
CA MET A 172 3.95 9.07 -11.93
C MET A 172 4.38 9.20 -13.39
N ARG A 173 3.54 9.81 -14.25
CA ARG A 173 3.92 10.12 -15.63
C ARG A 173 5.02 11.18 -15.67
N SER A 174 4.94 12.21 -14.85
CA SER A 174 6.00 13.22 -14.73
C SER A 174 7.32 12.61 -14.27
N LYS A 175 7.29 11.66 -13.31
CA LYS A 175 8.50 10.92 -12.90
C LYS A 175 9.08 10.06 -14.02
N ALA A 176 8.23 9.39 -14.79
CA ALA A 176 8.66 8.59 -15.93
C ALA A 176 9.29 9.49 -17.02
N TYR A 177 8.68 10.64 -17.34
CA TYR A 177 9.26 11.63 -18.24
C TYR A 177 10.62 12.17 -17.74
N PHE A 178 10.70 12.48 -16.43
CA PHE A 178 11.96 12.94 -15.82
C PHE A 178 13.09 11.92 -16.00
N LEU A 179 12.81 10.63 -15.76
CA LEU A 179 13.80 9.55 -15.96
C LEU A 179 14.17 9.33 -17.43
N GLN A 180 13.29 9.72 -18.37
CA GLN A 180 13.58 9.76 -19.80
C GLN A 180 14.32 11.03 -20.25
N ASN A 181 14.63 11.95 -19.32
CA ASN A 181 15.15 13.28 -19.61
C ASN A 181 14.21 14.15 -20.51
N LYS A 182 12.90 13.87 -20.47
CA LYS A 182 11.84 14.65 -21.13
C LYS A 182 11.31 15.70 -20.15
N ILE A 183 12.13 16.72 -19.88
CA ILE A 183 11.90 17.64 -18.76
C ILE A 183 10.67 18.53 -19.00
N GLU A 184 10.46 19.00 -20.23
CA GLU A 184 9.31 19.86 -20.58
C GLU A 184 7.98 19.12 -20.41
N GLU A 185 7.92 17.83 -20.77
CA GLU A 185 6.74 16.99 -20.57
C GLU A 185 6.47 16.72 -19.09
N ALA A 186 7.52 16.47 -18.32
CA ALA A 186 7.41 16.32 -16.88
C ALA A 186 6.88 17.59 -16.20
N GLU A 187 7.36 18.77 -16.64
CA GLU A 187 6.90 20.06 -16.13
C GLU A 187 5.41 20.32 -16.46
N LYS A 188 4.95 19.93 -17.63
CA LYS A 188 3.53 20.07 -17.98
C LYS A 188 2.61 19.36 -16.99
N ASP A 189 2.93 18.12 -16.65
CA ASP A 189 2.15 17.33 -15.69
C ASP A 189 2.19 17.94 -14.28
N VAL A 190 3.37 18.32 -13.80
CA VAL A 190 3.53 18.96 -12.49
C VAL A 190 2.83 20.32 -12.42
N ASN A 191 2.94 21.14 -13.46
CA ASN A 191 2.25 22.43 -13.49
C ASN A 191 0.74 22.26 -13.53
N TYR A 192 0.21 21.29 -14.29
CA TYR A 192 -1.22 20.98 -14.29
C TYR A 192 -1.73 20.67 -12.88
N LEU A 193 -1.02 19.84 -12.12
CA LEU A 193 -1.39 19.50 -10.74
C LEU A 193 -1.40 20.73 -9.83
N ILE A 194 -0.40 21.60 -9.96
CA ILE A 194 -0.29 22.80 -9.12
C ILE A 194 -1.36 23.84 -9.49
N GLU A 195 -1.61 24.07 -10.77
CA GLU A 195 -2.59 25.05 -11.26
C GLU A 195 -4.03 24.66 -10.91
N ASN A 196 -4.32 23.38 -10.73
CA ASN A 196 -5.61 22.86 -10.31
C ASN A 196 -5.72 22.60 -8.80
N ASP A 197 -4.78 23.09 -8.00
CA ASP A 197 -4.71 22.90 -6.53
C ASP A 197 -4.70 21.42 -6.10
N LEU A 198 -4.08 20.58 -6.94
CA LEU A 198 -3.85 19.16 -6.71
C LEU A 198 -2.40 18.88 -6.28
N GLY A 199 -1.68 19.95 -5.88
CA GLY A 199 -0.27 19.93 -5.56
C GLY A 199 -0.01 19.61 -4.10
N GLU A 200 0.06 18.32 -3.76
CA GLU A 200 0.53 17.85 -2.45
C GLU A 200 2.05 17.99 -2.32
N ASP A 201 2.63 17.63 -1.16
CA ASP A 201 4.06 17.72 -0.87
C ASP A 201 4.92 17.03 -1.95
N PHE A 202 4.55 15.81 -2.36
CA PHE A 202 5.28 15.04 -3.37
C PHE A 202 5.31 15.72 -4.76
N VAL A 203 4.26 16.47 -5.13
CA VAL A 203 4.23 17.26 -6.39
C VAL A 203 5.20 18.45 -6.28
N CYS A 204 5.24 19.11 -5.12
CA CYS A 204 6.18 20.19 -4.85
C CYS A 204 7.62 19.70 -4.86
N ILE A 205 7.91 18.50 -4.34
CA ILE A 205 9.22 17.86 -4.43
C ILE A 205 9.62 17.62 -5.89
N GLN A 206 8.72 17.06 -6.69
CA GLN A 206 8.98 16.82 -8.12
C GLN A 206 9.26 18.15 -8.86
N LYS A 207 8.52 19.22 -8.52
CA LYS A 207 8.81 20.55 -9.05
C LYS A 207 10.20 21.04 -8.65
N GLY A 208 10.61 20.82 -7.41
CA GLY A 208 11.96 21.14 -6.93
C GLY A 208 13.02 20.45 -7.78
N LYS A 209 12.90 19.14 -8.02
CA LYS A 209 13.83 18.38 -8.88
C LYS A 209 13.87 18.88 -10.32
N LEU A 210 12.75 19.25 -10.90
CA LEU A 210 12.70 19.85 -12.24
C LEU A 210 13.42 21.20 -12.28
N ARG A 211 13.27 22.02 -11.24
CA ARG A 211 13.99 23.30 -11.10
C ARG A 211 15.49 23.10 -10.93
N GLU A 212 15.93 22.02 -10.25
CA GLU A 212 17.36 21.67 -10.18
C GLU A 212 17.96 21.42 -11.57
N VAL A 213 17.25 20.70 -12.45
CA VAL A 213 17.71 20.42 -13.82
C VAL A 213 17.91 21.71 -14.62
N HIS A 214 17.08 22.73 -14.38
CA HIS A 214 17.21 24.04 -14.99
C HIS A 214 18.18 24.96 -14.27
N GLU A 215 18.91 24.48 -13.26
CA GLU A 215 19.80 25.29 -12.39
C GLU A 215 19.08 26.47 -11.72
N ASP A 216 17.73 26.41 -11.64
CA ASP A 216 16.92 27.39 -10.93
C ASP A 216 16.90 27.06 -9.44
N TYR A 217 18.01 27.27 -8.77
CA TYR A 217 18.17 26.93 -7.34
C TYR A 217 17.21 27.69 -6.43
N LYS A 218 16.83 28.94 -6.80
CA LYS A 218 15.84 29.70 -6.05
C LYS A 218 14.43 29.11 -6.20
N GLY A 219 14.07 28.72 -7.42
CA GLY A 219 12.82 28.03 -7.70
C GLY A 219 12.75 26.68 -7.00
N ALA A 220 13.85 25.92 -6.99
CA ALA A 220 13.94 24.64 -6.28
C ALA A 220 13.76 24.82 -4.76
N LEU A 221 14.48 25.77 -4.14
CA LEU A 221 14.33 26.12 -2.72
C LEU A 221 12.90 26.50 -2.36
N SER A 222 12.23 27.29 -3.22
CA SER A 222 10.83 27.66 -3.04
C SER A 222 9.89 26.44 -3.11
N ALA A 223 10.14 25.54 -4.06
CA ALA A 223 9.33 24.34 -4.23
C ALA A 223 9.48 23.37 -3.05
N TYR A 224 10.71 23.11 -2.61
CA TYR A 224 10.95 22.31 -1.41
C TYR A 224 10.42 22.97 -0.13
N GLY A 225 10.44 24.32 -0.06
CA GLY A 225 9.79 25.04 1.03
C GLY A 225 8.30 24.76 1.09
N LYS A 226 7.59 24.83 -0.04
CA LYS A 226 6.17 24.50 -0.13
C LYS A 226 5.87 23.04 0.24
N ALA A 227 6.75 22.11 -0.13
CA ALA A 227 6.61 20.72 0.30
C ALA A 227 6.67 20.60 1.83
N LEU A 228 7.55 21.36 2.50
CA LEU A 228 7.66 21.38 3.96
C LEU A 228 6.52 22.14 4.64
N ASP A 229 5.93 23.14 3.99
CA ASP A 229 4.71 23.81 4.49
C ASP A 229 3.52 22.82 4.51
N ALA A 230 3.44 21.91 3.52
CA ALA A 230 2.42 20.86 3.46
C ALA A 230 2.74 19.67 4.38
N ASN A 231 4.01 19.24 4.42
CA ASN A 231 4.48 18.13 5.23
C ASN A 231 5.82 18.46 5.91
N PRO A 232 5.79 18.96 7.15
CA PRO A 232 7.00 19.35 7.90
C PRO A 232 7.98 18.19 8.19
N PHE A 233 7.55 16.94 8.00
CA PHE A 233 8.37 15.74 8.23
C PHE A 233 8.90 15.12 6.93
N CYS A 234 8.89 15.85 5.83
CA CYS A 234 9.35 15.37 4.54
C CYS A 234 10.88 15.42 4.44
N VAL A 235 11.55 14.29 4.69
CA VAL A 235 13.02 14.13 4.60
C VAL A 235 13.54 14.56 3.24
N GLU A 236 12.91 14.11 2.15
CA GLU A 236 13.34 14.40 0.78
C GLU A 236 13.37 15.91 0.46
N ALA A 237 12.43 16.68 1.00
CA ALA A 237 12.40 18.13 0.84
C ALA A 237 13.52 18.81 1.62
N TYR A 238 13.87 18.34 2.82
CA TYR A 238 15.05 18.85 3.56
C TYR A 238 16.34 18.55 2.83
N VAL A 239 16.52 17.31 2.35
CA VAL A 239 17.70 16.91 1.55
C VAL A 239 17.83 17.78 0.31
N GLY A 240 16.73 18.03 -0.40
CA GLY A 240 16.72 18.94 -1.56
C GLY A 240 17.14 20.36 -1.19
N LYS A 241 16.61 20.93 -0.09
CA LYS A 241 17.02 22.27 0.36
C LYS A 241 18.49 22.34 0.74
N VAL A 242 18.99 21.36 1.51
CA VAL A 242 20.40 21.29 1.89
C VAL A 242 21.29 21.26 0.64
N LYS A 243 20.96 20.41 -0.33
CA LYS A 243 21.68 20.33 -1.61
C LYS A 243 21.70 21.68 -2.33
N MET A 244 20.58 22.38 -2.39
CA MET A 244 20.50 23.68 -3.07
C MET A 244 21.35 24.75 -2.37
N TYR A 245 21.35 24.83 -1.04
CA TYR A 245 22.19 25.78 -0.31
C TYR A 245 23.67 25.48 -0.52
N ARG A 246 24.10 24.22 -0.55
CA ARG A 246 25.50 23.85 -0.88
C ARG A 246 25.88 24.28 -2.31
N LEU A 247 24.99 24.15 -3.26
CA LEU A 247 25.26 24.59 -4.66
C LEU A 247 25.40 26.10 -4.80
N VAL A 248 24.79 26.89 -3.91
CA VAL A 248 24.99 28.37 -3.89
C VAL A 248 26.04 28.81 -2.88
N TYR A 249 26.86 27.87 -2.38
CA TYR A 249 27.97 28.14 -1.44
C TYR A 249 27.52 28.74 -0.10
N ASP A 250 26.34 28.35 0.37
CA ASP A 250 25.82 28.75 1.68
C ASP A 250 25.79 27.52 2.63
N ASP A 251 27.00 27.02 2.94
CA ASP A 251 27.14 25.83 3.80
C ASP A 251 26.65 26.08 5.23
N ALA A 252 26.68 27.32 5.71
CA ALA A 252 26.15 27.67 7.03
C ALA A 252 24.62 27.49 7.09
N GLN A 253 23.92 27.90 6.03
CA GLN A 253 22.47 27.71 5.96
C GLN A 253 22.11 26.25 5.71
N ALA A 254 22.91 25.54 4.92
CA ALA A 254 22.74 24.10 4.69
C ALA A 254 22.85 23.32 6.01
N LEU A 255 23.89 23.61 6.83
CA LEU A 255 24.11 23.00 8.13
C LEU A 255 22.93 23.28 9.07
N LYS A 256 22.53 24.54 9.22
CA LYS A 256 21.41 24.95 10.07
C LYS A 256 20.11 24.23 9.73
N ILE A 257 19.75 24.16 8.45
CA ILE A 257 18.52 23.47 7.99
C ILE A 257 18.59 21.98 8.29
N CYS A 258 19.75 21.36 8.14
CA CYS A 258 19.94 19.96 8.45
C CYS A 258 19.85 19.68 9.95
N GLU A 259 20.40 20.57 10.81
CA GLU A 259 20.28 20.50 12.26
C GLU A 259 18.82 20.62 12.70
N ASP A 260 18.09 21.63 12.21
CA ASP A 260 16.66 21.82 12.46
C ASP A 260 15.85 20.58 12.04
N ALA A 261 16.18 19.96 10.93
CA ALA A 261 15.54 18.75 10.43
C ALA A 261 15.81 17.53 11.33
N VAL A 262 17.05 17.33 11.76
CA VAL A 262 17.43 16.24 12.69
C VAL A 262 16.81 16.43 14.06
N GLU A 263 16.67 17.66 14.54
CA GLU A 263 15.99 17.94 15.83
C GLU A 263 14.53 17.48 15.80
N ASN A 264 13.84 17.69 14.67
CA ASN A 264 12.44 17.30 14.49
C ASN A 264 12.26 15.82 14.14
N MET A 265 13.25 15.19 13.50
CA MET A 265 13.21 13.81 12.99
C MET A 265 14.45 13.03 13.45
N GLN A 266 14.58 12.86 14.76
CA GLN A 266 15.77 12.31 15.42
C GLN A 266 16.14 10.89 15.01
N ASP A 267 15.18 10.13 14.44
CA ASP A 267 15.35 8.75 14.04
C ASP A 267 15.59 8.60 12.52
N SER A 268 15.71 9.72 11.79
CA SER A 268 16.03 9.69 10.36
C SER A 268 17.52 9.42 10.13
N THR A 269 17.86 8.19 9.79
CA THR A 269 19.25 7.79 9.48
C THR A 269 19.81 8.54 8.28
N GLU A 270 18.98 8.91 7.31
CA GLU A 270 19.36 9.70 6.13
C GLU A 270 19.79 11.12 6.52
N LEU A 271 18.99 11.81 7.35
CA LEU A 271 19.31 13.16 7.82
C LEU A 271 20.53 13.16 8.74
N LEU A 272 20.68 12.16 9.61
CA LEU A 272 21.84 12.03 10.48
C LEU A 272 23.14 11.86 9.67
N ARG A 273 23.11 11.04 8.60
CA ARG A 273 24.28 10.87 7.71
C ARG A 273 24.58 12.13 6.92
N LEU A 274 23.53 12.82 6.45
CA LEU A 274 23.70 14.11 5.77
C LEU A 274 24.29 15.18 6.70
N LEU A 275 23.84 15.23 7.95
CA LEU A 275 24.38 16.13 8.97
C LEU A 275 25.84 15.81 9.28
N ALA A 276 26.19 14.52 9.38
CA ALA A 276 27.59 14.12 9.58
C ALA A 276 28.50 14.63 8.43
N GLU A 277 28.08 14.44 7.16
CA GLU A 277 28.82 14.95 6.00
C GLU A 277 29.02 16.49 6.06
N LEU A 278 27.97 17.22 6.46
CA LEU A 278 28.06 18.69 6.58
C LEU A 278 29.01 19.10 7.70
N LYS A 279 28.98 18.40 8.85
CA LYS A 279 29.88 18.66 9.98
C LYS A 279 31.34 18.35 9.65
N GLU A 280 31.62 17.24 8.95
CA GLU A 280 32.97 16.96 8.43
C GLU A 280 33.48 18.07 7.55
N ASN A 281 32.69 18.56 6.60
CA ASN A 281 33.05 19.63 5.69
C ASN A 281 33.32 20.97 6.42
N THR A 282 32.71 21.18 7.59
CA THR A 282 32.95 22.39 8.42
C THR A 282 34.04 22.18 9.48
N GLY A 283 34.65 20.99 9.56
CA GLY A 283 35.73 20.66 10.51
C GLY A 283 35.27 20.20 11.89
N ASP A 284 33.97 19.93 12.10
CA ASP A 284 33.42 19.34 13.31
C ASP A 284 33.47 17.82 13.23
N GLU A 285 34.67 17.24 13.32
CA GLU A 285 34.87 15.78 13.21
C GLU A 285 34.18 15.01 14.36
N GLU A 286 34.13 15.58 15.57
CA GLU A 286 33.50 14.95 16.74
C GLU A 286 31.98 14.90 16.57
N GLY A 287 31.35 15.98 16.19
CA GLY A 287 29.92 16.03 15.94
C GLY A 287 29.50 15.17 14.73
N ALA A 288 30.34 15.04 13.71
CA ALA A 288 30.10 14.13 12.58
C ALA A 288 30.09 12.66 13.05
N LYS A 289 31.07 12.28 13.88
CA LYS A 289 31.15 10.92 14.45
C LYS A 289 29.93 10.59 15.31
N GLU A 290 29.47 11.51 16.16
CA GLU A 290 28.27 11.32 16.99
C GLU A 290 27.03 11.06 16.11
N CYS A 291 26.87 11.80 15.01
CA CYS A 291 25.75 11.61 14.08
C CYS A 291 25.79 10.23 13.40
N LEU A 292 26.98 9.76 12.99
CA LEU A 292 27.14 8.44 12.37
C LEU A 292 26.86 7.30 13.39
N GLU A 293 27.40 7.41 14.60
CA GLU A 293 27.15 6.42 15.66
C GLU A 293 25.64 6.29 15.98
N LYS A 294 24.95 7.43 16.01
CA LYS A 294 23.48 7.45 16.20
C LYS A 294 22.75 6.80 15.02
N ALA A 295 23.10 7.11 13.79
CA ALA A 295 22.51 6.52 12.59
C ALA A 295 22.72 4.99 12.55
N ASP A 296 23.91 4.52 12.88
CA ASP A 296 24.23 3.09 12.90
C ASP A 296 23.52 2.34 14.04
N SER A 297 23.34 2.99 15.18
CA SER A 297 22.54 2.44 16.29
C SER A 297 21.09 2.22 15.89
N ILE A 298 20.44 3.20 15.21
CA ILE A 298 19.07 3.10 14.71
C ILE A 298 18.97 1.98 13.67
N SER A 299 19.86 1.98 12.66
CA SER A 299 19.89 0.94 11.62
C SER A 299 20.09 -0.47 12.19
N SER A 300 20.86 -0.59 13.28
CA SER A 300 21.10 -1.87 13.94
C SER A 300 19.89 -2.35 14.74
N SER A 301 19.11 -1.43 15.31
CA SER A 301 17.87 -1.74 16.02
C SER A 301 16.79 -2.22 15.06
N GLU A 302 16.60 -1.52 13.95
CA GLU A 302 15.65 -1.89 12.88
C GLU A 302 15.96 -3.28 12.28
N ARG A 303 17.25 -3.59 12.07
CA ARG A 303 17.66 -4.94 11.61
C ARG A 303 17.29 -6.03 12.60
N LYS A 304 17.51 -5.81 13.90
CA LYS A 304 17.18 -6.78 14.95
C LYS A 304 15.67 -7.00 15.09
N GLU A 305 14.88 -5.95 14.96
CA GLU A 305 13.43 -6.05 14.96
C GLU A 305 12.94 -6.85 13.76
N ASN A 306 13.42 -6.56 12.56
CA ASN A 306 13.10 -7.29 11.34
C ASN A 306 13.55 -8.77 11.39
N GLU A 307 14.74 -9.08 11.91
CA GLU A 307 15.23 -10.46 12.10
C GLU A 307 14.37 -11.21 13.13
N SER A 308 13.95 -10.54 14.21
CA SER A 308 13.07 -11.12 15.22
C SER A 308 11.70 -11.45 14.64
N GLU A 309 11.12 -10.55 13.87
CA GLU A 309 9.84 -10.74 13.19
C GLU A 309 9.92 -11.88 12.15
N TYR A 310 10.98 -11.91 11.33
CA TYR A 310 11.23 -12.98 10.37
C TYR A 310 11.36 -14.36 11.06
N THR A 311 12.09 -14.42 12.18
CA THR A 311 12.24 -15.64 12.97
C THR A 311 10.91 -16.10 13.58
N GLN A 312 10.08 -15.18 14.05
CA GLN A 312 8.74 -15.51 14.56
C GLN A 312 7.83 -16.04 13.44
N ILE A 313 7.89 -15.47 12.24
CA ILE A 313 7.15 -15.95 11.07
C ILE A 313 7.61 -17.35 10.67
N GLN A 314 8.92 -17.60 10.60
CA GLN A 314 9.45 -18.93 10.30
C GLN A 314 9.01 -19.98 11.34
N ASN A 315 9.08 -19.67 12.63
CA ASN A 315 8.63 -20.57 13.69
C ASN A 315 7.14 -20.90 13.58
N ARG A 316 6.29 -19.92 13.22
CA ARG A 316 4.85 -20.16 12.96
C ARG A 316 4.64 -21.08 11.76
N ILE A 317 5.36 -20.87 10.66
CA ILE A 317 5.29 -21.72 9.47
C ILE A 317 5.70 -23.16 9.81
N GLU A 318 6.80 -23.36 10.56
CA GLU A 318 7.24 -24.68 11.01
C GLU A 318 6.23 -25.37 11.93
N ASP A 319 5.62 -24.62 12.84
CA ASP A 319 4.59 -25.16 13.74
C ASP A 319 3.31 -25.54 12.98
N ASP A 320 2.92 -24.78 11.98
CA ASP A 320 1.77 -25.08 11.14
C ASP A 320 2.07 -26.27 10.19
N MET A 321 3.29 -26.40 9.68
CA MET A 321 3.73 -27.58 8.95
C MET A 321 3.72 -28.84 9.83
N LYS A 322 4.16 -28.75 11.09
CA LYS A 322 4.12 -29.86 12.05
C LYS A 322 2.68 -30.26 12.40
N LYS A 323 1.76 -29.30 12.51
CA LYS A 323 0.34 -29.56 12.76
C LYS A 323 -0.37 -30.16 11.54
N SER A 324 -0.01 -29.76 10.34
CA SER A 324 -0.58 -30.29 9.08
C SER A 324 -0.02 -31.66 8.68
N ASN A 325 1.12 -32.08 9.22
CA ASN A 325 1.70 -33.42 9.00
C ASN A 325 2.09 -34.11 10.31
N PRO A 326 1.10 -34.55 11.14
CA PRO A 326 1.36 -35.14 12.45
C PRO A 326 2.08 -36.49 12.40
N PHE A 327 2.28 -37.08 11.21
CA PHE A 327 2.88 -38.42 11.06
C PHE A 327 4.27 -38.41 10.40
N GLY A 328 4.83 -37.24 10.05
CA GLY A 328 6.25 -37.14 9.66
C GLY A 328 6.67 -37.98 8.42
N LEU A 329 5.77 -38.17 7.44
CA LEU A 329 6.04 -38.87 6.18
C LEU A 329 6.29 -37.90 5.05
#